data_910ebd36d7436730bb25053474fd8580
#
_entry.id   910ebd36d7436730bb25053474fd8580
#
_cell.length_a   1.000
_cell.length_b   1.000
_cell.length_c   1.000
_cell.angle_alpha   90.00
_cell.angle_beta   90.00
_cell.angle_gamma   90.00
#
_symmetry.space_group_name_H-M   'P 1'
#
loop_
_entity.id
_entity.type
_entity.pdbx_description
1 polymer ?
#
loop_
_entity_poly.entity_id
_entity_poly.type
_entity_poly.pdbx_seq_one_letter_code
_entity_poly.pdbx_strand_id
1 'polypeptide(L)'
;SSSEECPTTVTAVTGIVKDVSLGRNHTAIMMQVTPPNIFTCGLNGNGQLGHEDFVDRCDPMPVIALDDRMIISVSCGSAHTAAVSQHGDLIVWGNGRNGQLGLFSGLDRDHEGPVQLPKFSEDQLVHVVCGQEITCALTDRGDIYMCGRESAVGLGGSAAKNATDPTVPRLVEGISNISCLSVGSVHAIAVFPSNLDADA
;
A
#
# COMPACT_ATOMS: atom_id res chain seq x y z
N SER A 1 -27.25 -6.15 -20.45
CA SER A 1 -25.86 -6.09 -19.92
C SER A 1 -25.55 -7.48 -19.38
N SER A 2 -24.80 -8.28 -20.15
CA SER A 2 -24.30 -9.57 -19.71
C SER A 2 -23.22 -9.31 -18.67
N SER A 3 -23.50 -9.66 -17.41
CA SER A 3 -22.44 -9.86 -16.42
C SER A 3 -21.63 -11.05 -16.92
N GLU A 4 -20.46 -10.80 -17.49
CA GLU A 4 -19.48 -11.88 -17.69
C GLU A 4 -19.14 -12.40 -16.30
N GLU A 5 -19.55 -13.63 -16.00
CA GLU A 5 -19.14 -14.29 -14.77
C GLU A 5 -17.62 -14.47 -14.83
N CYS A 6 -16.96 -13.89 -13.83
CA CYS A 6 -15.52 -14.09 -13.68
C CYS A 6 -15.22 -15.60 -13.59
N PRO A 7 -14.31 -16.16 -14.39
CA PRO A 7 -14.02 -17.57 -14.38
C PRO A 7 -13.62 -18.04 -12.98
N THR A 8 -14.18 -19.18 -12.54
CA THR A 8 -13.89 -19.75 -11.22
C THR A 8 -12.48 -20.34 -11.10
N THR A 9 -11.73 -20.38 -12.18
CA THR A 9 -10.32 -20.80 -12.21
C THR A 9 -9.47 -19.65 -12.70
N VAL A 10 -8.61 -19.13 -11.85
CA VAL A 10 -7.58 -18.14 -12.20
C VAL A 10 -6.64 -18.81 -13.22
N THR A 11 -6.51 -18.24 -14.40
CA THR A 11 -5.53 -18.67 -15.39
C THR A 11 -4.14 -18.48 -14.79
N ALA A 12 -3.36 -19.55 -14.71
CA ALA A 12 -2.22 -19.66 -13.85
C ALA A 12 -1.19 -18.54 -14.06
N VAL A 13 -0.94 -17.77 -13.04
CA VAL A 13 0.31 -17.03 -12.92
C VAL A 13 1.40 -18.08 -12.73
N THR A 14 2.24 -18.29 -13.76
CA THR A 14 3.32 -19.27 -13.69
C THR A 14 4.52 -18.68 -12.98
N GLY A 15 5.00 -19.34 -11.94
CA GLY A 15 6.17 -18.91 -11.18
C GLY A 15 5.96 -19.07 -9.66
N ILE A 16 6.95 -18.64 -8.88
CA ILE A 16 6.87 -18.69 -7.43
C ILE A 16 6.20 -17.40 -6.93
N VAL A 17 5.07 -17.56 -6.26
CA VAL A 17 4.40 -16.48 -5.56
C VAL A 17 5.19 -16.18 -4.28
N LYS A 18 5.58 -14.92 -4.09
CA LYS A 18 6.27 -14.44 -2.89
C LYS A 18 5.28 -13.94 -1.84
N ASP A 19 4.25 -13.23 -2.28
CA ASP A 19 3.23 -12.66 -1.38
C ASP A 19 1.92 -12.40 -2.12
N VAL A 20 0.81 -12.36 -1.38
CA VAL A 20 -0.53 -12.03 -1.89
C VAL A 20 -1.20 -11.08 -0.92
N SER A 21 -1.68 -9.95 -1.43
CA SER A 21 -2.46 -8.99 -0.66
C SER A 21 -3.88 -8.87 -1.22
N LEU A 22 -4.86 -8.94 -0.33
CA LEU A 22 -6.27 -8.89 -0.66
C LEU A 22 -6.87 -7.55 -0.21
N GLY A 23 -7.40 -6.78 -1.15
CA GLY A 23 -8.25 -5.63 -0.88
C GLY A 23 -9.72 -6.04 -0.73
N ARG A 24 -10.61 -5.05 -0.71
CA ARG A 24 -12.05 -5.33 -0.61
C ARG A 24 -12.57 -6.11 -1.83
N ASN A 25 -12.17 -5.72 -3.03
CA ASN A 25 -12.65 -6.28 -4.29
C ASN A 25 -11.54 -6.42 -5.36
N HIS A 26 -10.28 -6.39 -4.94
CA HIS A 26 -9.13 -6.58 -5.82
C HIS A 26 -8.02 -7.33 -5.09
N THR A 27 -7.10 -7.87 -5.86
CA THR A 27 -5.99 -8.69 -5.36
C THR A 27 -4.70 -8.22 -6.03
N ALA A 28 -3.63 -8.12 -5.26
CA ALA A 28 -2.27 -7.97 -5.75
C ALA A 28 -1.46 -9.22 -5.39
N ILE A 29 -0.70 -9.72 -6.37
CA ILE A 29 0.17 -10.89 -6.25
C ILE A 29 1.59 -10.43 -6.54
N MET A 30 2.50 -10.68 -5.60
CA MET A 30 3.93 -10.42 -5.79
C MET A 30 4.65 -11.72 -6.13
N MET A 31 5.35 -11.71 -7.27
CA MET A 31 6.09 -12.87 -7.78
C MET A 31 7.57 -12.78 -7.42
N GLN A 32 8.20 -13.94 -7.26
CA GLN A 32 9.65 -14.05 -7.14
C GLN A 32 10.31 -14.14 -8.53
N VAL A 33 10.21 -13.04 -9.29
CA VAL A 33 10.73 -12.92 -10.65
C VAL A 33 11.32 -11.53 -10.85
N THR A 34 12.02 -11.32 -11.96
CA THR A 34 12.39 -9.97 -12.42
C THR A 34 11.13 -9.16 -12.77
N PRO A 35 11.18 -7.81 -12.68
CA PRO A 35 10.03 -6.97 -13.03
C PRO A 35 9.47 -7.22 -14.43
N PRO A 36 8.16 -7.00 -14.63
CA PRO A 36 7.17 -6.63 -13.61
C PRO A 36 6.87 -7.82 -12.68
N ASN A 37 7.06 -7.64 -11.37
CA ASN A 37 6.84 -8.69 -10.39
C ASN A 37 5.51 -8.56 -9.62
N ILE A 38 4.68 -7.59 -9.99
CA ILE A 38 3.33 -7.36 -9.42
C ILE A 38 2.29 -7.67 -10.48
N PHE A 39 1.31 -8.49 -10.09
CA PHE A 39 0.13 -8.82 -10.87
C PHE A 39 -1.10 -8.44 -10.08
N THR A 40 -2.13 -7.91 -10.75
CA THR A 40 -3.38 -7.50 -10.11
C THR A 40 -4.59 -8.02 -10.88
N CYS A 41 -5.69 -8.27 -10.13
CA CYS A 41 -6.99 -8.63 -10.68
C CYS A 41 -8.13 -8.17 -9.75
N GLY A 42 -9.36 -8.17 -10.25
CA GLY A 42 -10.56 -7.77 -9.54
C GLY A 42 -11.18 -6.49 -10.10
N LEU A 43 -11.91 -5.76 -9.25
CA LEU A 43 -12.52 -4.48 -9.61
C LEU A 43 -11.47 -3.39 -9.79
N ASN A 44 -11.71 -2.50 -10.77
CA ASN A 44 -10.81 -1.39 -11.12
C ASN A 44 -11.50 -0.02 -11.20
N GLY A 45 -12.74 0.10 -10.74
CA GLY A 45 -13.51 1.34 -10.86
C GLY A 45 -12.88 2.59 -10.21
N ASN A 46 -11.82 2.44 -9.39
CA ASN A 46 -11.02 3.52 -8.83
C ASN A 46 -9.56 3.52 -9.35
N GLY A 47 -9.21 2.64 -10.30
CA GLY A 47 -7.84 2.49 -10.77
C GLY A 47 -6.96 1.62 -9.87
N GLN A 48 -7.54 0.88 -8.91
CA GLN A 48 -6.81 0.12 -7.89
C GLN A 48 -5.97 -1.04 -8.42
N LEU A 49 -6.14 -1.44 -9.69
CA LEU A 49 -5.31 -2.43 -10.35
C LEU A 49 -4.01 -1.86 -10.93
N GLY A 50 -3.94 -0.54 -11.20
CA GLY A 50 -2.72 0.13 -11.65
C GLY A 50 -2.37 -0.07 -13.13
N HIS A 51 -3.36 -0.33 -13.98
CA HIS A 51 -3.17 -0.58 -15.41
C HIS A 51 -3.41 0.65 -16.30
N GLU A 52 -3.42 1.86 -15.70
CA GLU A 52 -3.65 3.14 -16.39
C GLU A 52 -5.04 3.23 -17.07
N ASP A 53 -5.99 2.50 -16.49
CA ASP A 53 -7.40 2.52 -16.89
C ASP A 53 -8.33 2.19 -15.69
N PHE A 54 -9.65 2.10 -15.94
CA PHE A 54 -10.66 1.76 -14.94
C PHE A 54 -11.42 0.48 -15.29
N VAL A 55 -10.80 -0.43 -16.06
CA VAL A 55 -11.41 -1.67 -16.51
C VAL A 55 -11.13 -2.81 -15.53
N ASP A 56 -12.18 -3.49 -15.08
CA ASP A 56 -12.08 -4.67 -14.21
C ASP A 56 -11.35 -5.82 -14.92
N ARG A 57 -10.61 -6.61 -14.15
CA ARG A 57 -9.88 -7.77 -14.67
C ARG A 57 -10.17 -9.03 -13.87
N CYS A 58 -10.67 -10.04 -14.55
CA CYS A 58 -10.92 -11.34 -13.95
C CYS A 58 -9.64 -12.13 -13.71
N ASP A 59 -8.69 -12.04 -14.63
CA ASP A 59 -7.39 -12.72 -14.56
C ASP A 59 -6.30 -11.79 -14.03
N PRO A 60 -5.33 -12.32 -13.29
CA PRO A 60 -4.16 -11.57 -12.86
C PRO A 60 -3.32 -11.10 -14.06
N MET A 61 -3.15 -9.80 -14.19
CA MET A 61 -2.36 -9.16 -15.25
C MET A 61 -1.15 -8.44 -14.63
N PRO A 62 0.02 -8.45 -15.30
CA PRO A 62 1.19 -7.74 -14.81
C PRO A 62 0.98 -6.22 -14.86
N VAL A 63 1.37 -5.52 -13.80
CA VAL A 63 1.35 -4.05 -13.74
C VAL A 63 2.58 -3.52 -14.48
N ILE A 64 2.45 -3.29 -15.79
CA ILE A 64 3.56 -2.92 -16.68
C ILE A 64 4.20 -1.59 -16.29
N ALA A 65 3.44 -0.65 -15.73
CA ALA A 65 3.97 0.62 -15.22
C ALA A 65 5.03 0.45 -14.08
N LEU A 66 5.23 -0.78 -13.58
CA LEU A 66 6.25 -1.14 -12.59
C LEU A 66 7.37 -2.03 -13.17
N ASP A 67 7.51 -2.12 -14.50
CA ASP A 67 8.44 -3.04 -15.14
C ASP A 67 9.93 -2.66 -14.97
N ASP A 68 10.20 -1.41 -14.63
CA ASP A 68 11.53 -0.88 -14.28
C ASP A 68 11.86 -0.98 -12.78
N ARG A 69 10.93 -1.52 -11.95
CA ARG A 69 11.01 -1.46 -10.49
C ARG A 69 10.88 -2.83 -9.86
N MET A 70 11.84 -3.17 -9.00
CA MET A 70 11.72 -4.33 -8.14
C MET A 70 10.91 -3.96 -6.90
N ILE A 71 9.69 -4.48 -6.81
CA ILE A 71 8.84 -4.29 -5.64
C ILE A 71 9.18 -5.34 -4.59
N ILE A 72 9.35 -4.89 -3.34
CA ILE A 72 9.70 -5.73 -2.20
C ILE A 72 8.55 -5.92 -1.21
N SER A 73 7.56 -5.02 -1.23
CA SER A 73 6.36 -5.08 -0.40
C SER A 73 5.16 -4.49 -1.17
N VAL A 74 4.00 -5.14 -1.09
CA VAL A 74 2.74 -4.66 -1.69
C VAL A 74 1.60 -4.87 -0.73
N SER A 75 0.66 -3.94 -0.68
CA SER A 75 -0.53 -4.05 0.16
C SER A 75 -1.74 -3.41 -0.50
N CYS A 76 -2.88 -4.09 -0.40
CA CYS A 76 -4.17 -3.65 -0.89
C CYS A 76 -5.04 -3.13 0.26
N GLY A 77 -5.56 -1.91 0.11
CA GLY A 77 -6.59 -1.37 0.97
C GLY A 77 -8.00 -1.69 0.46
N SER A 78 -8.99 -0.89 0.85
CA SER A 78 -10.37 -1.09 0.36
C SER A 78 -10.47 -0.91 -1.16
N ALA A 79 -9.91 0.16 -1.69
CA ALA A 79 -9.95 0.50 -3.11
C ALA A 79 -8.68 1.23 -3.57
N HIS A 80 -7.56 1.01 -2.91
CA HIS A 80 -6.24 1.53 -3.28
C HIS A 80 -5.20 0.44 -3.07
N THR A 81 -4.05 0.62 -3.68
CA THR A 81 -2.90 -0.27 -3.56
C THR A 81 -1.65 0.56 -3.31
N ALA A 82 -0.78 0.06 -2.45
CA ALA A 82 0.51 0.67 -2.18
C ALA A 82 1.62 -0.38 -2.30
N ALA A 83 2.79 0.05 -2.75
CA ALA A 83 3.96 -0.80 -2.92
C ALA A 83 5.23 -0.05 -2.47
N VAL A 84 6.23 -0.80 -2.02
CA VAL A 84 7.58 -0.30 -1.73
C VAL A 84 8.57 -0.95 -2.68
N SER A 85 9.38 -0.12 -3.34
CA SER A 85 10.47 -0.59 -4.20
C SER A 85 11.70 -0.99 -3.38
N GLN A 86 12.63 -1.74 -3.97
CA GLN A 86 13.94 -2.07 -3.36
C GLN A 86 14.78 -0.82 -3.02
N HIS A 87 14.45 0.34 -3.59
CA HIS A 87 15.13 1.61 -3.33
C HIS A 87 14.47 2.42 -2.20
N GLY A 88 13.41 1.86 -1.56
CA GLY A 88 12.67 2.52 -0.49
C GLY A 88 11.65 3.56 -0.97
N ASP A 89 11.27 3.53 -2.25
CA ASP A 89 10.23 4.43 -2.77
C ASP A 89 8.84 3.90 -2.41
N LEU A 90 7.96 4.79 -1.97
CA LEU A 90 6.53 4.49 -1.82
C LEU A 90 5.81 4.81 -3.14
N ILE A 91 5.09 3.82 -3.66
CA ILE A 91 4.34 3.90 -4.90
C ILE A 91 2.90 3.54 -4.59
N VAL A 92 1.95 4.36 -5.04
CA VAL A 92 0.53 4.25 -4.69
C VAL A 92 -0.35 4.42 -5.91
N TRP A 93 -1.55 3.79 -5.89
CA TRP A 93 -2.56 3.97 -6.93
C TRP A 93 -3.94 3.55 -6.43
N GLY A 94 -4.98 3.87 -7.20
CA GLY A 94 -6.37 3.61 -6.83
C GLY A 94 -7.05 4.82 -6.22
N ASN A 95 -7.95 4.60 -5.29
CA ASN A 95 -8.75 5.64 -4.63
C ASN A 95 -7.88 6.57 -3.77
N GLY A 96 -7.97 7.89 -4.03
CA GLY A 96 -7.24 8.92 -3.30
C GLY A 96 -8.09 9.88 -2.49
N ARG A 97 -9.43 9.77 -2.54
CA ARG A 97 -10.39 10.79 -2.05
C ARG A 97 -10.34 11.08 -0.56
N ASN A 98 -9.73 10.23 0.24
CA ASN A 98 -9.57 10.39 1.69
C ASN A 98 -8.09 10.57 2.09
N GLY A 99 -7.22 10.93 1.15
CA GLY A 99 -5.79 11.14 1.39
C GLY A 99 -4.98 9.86 1.56
N GLN A 100 -5.57 8.67 1.34
CA GLN A 100 -4.90 7.38 1.53
C GLN A 100 -3.75 7.10 0.57
N LEU A 101 -3.62 7.87 -0.52
CA LEU A 101 -2.49 7.79 -1.42
C LEU A 101 -1.30 8.64 -0.95
N GLY A 102 -1.47 9.52 0.04
CA GLY A 102 -0.37 10.36 0.53
C GLY A 102 0.11 11.41 -0.48
N LEU A 103 -0.66 11.67 -1.52
CA LEU A 103 -0.37 12.71 -2.51
C LEU A 103 -0.79 14.06 -1.97
N PHE A 104 0.06 15.07 -2.13
CA PHE A 104 -0.18 16.43 -1.60
C PHE A 104 -1.56 16.98 -1.93
N SER A 105 -2.07 17.88 -1.09
CA SER A 105 -3.38 18.52 -1.23
C SER A 105 -3.67 19.01 -2.65
N GLY A 106 -4.89 18.73 -3.13
CA GLY A 106 -5.35 19.01 -4.49
C GLY A 106 -5.16 17.86 -5.48
N LEU A 107 -4.54 16.76 -5.06
CA LEU A 107 -4.44 15.51 -5.83
C LEU A 107 -5.28 14.37 -5.20
N ASP A 108 -6.22 14.72 -4.32
CA ASP A 108 -7.15 13.79 -3.66
C ASP A 108 -8.19 13.25 -4.65
N ARG A 109 -7.71 12.50 -5.61
CA ARG A 109 -8.50 11.86 -6.66
C ARG A 109 -8.05 10.43 -6.87
N ASP A 110 -8.82 9.69 -7.63
CA ASP A 110 -8.47 8.34 -8.04
C ASP A 110 -7.33 8.38 -9.07
N HIS A 111 -6.36 7.48 -8.91
CA HIS A 111 -5.22 7.32 -9.83
C HIS A 111 -5.27 5.95 -10.48
N GLU A 112 -5.39 5.92 -11.81
CA GLU A 112 -5.51 4.72 -12.64
C GLU A 112 -4.21 3.92 -12.75
N GLY A 113 -3.06 4.56 -12.47
CA GLY A 113 -1.74 3.95 -12.54
C GLY A 113 -0.87 4.27 -11.33
N PRO A 114 0.25 3.56 -11.17
CA PRO A 114 1.21 3.76 -10.09
C PRO A 114 1.83 5.16 -10.10
N VAL A 115 1.78 5.82 -8.96
CA VAL A 115 2.39 7.13 -8.73
C VAL A 115 3.41 7.01 -7.60
N GLN A 116 4.65 7.36 -7.87
CA GLN A 116 5.69 7.44 -6.85
C GLN A 116 5.54 8.72 -6.05
N LEU A 117 5.54 8.60 -4.71
CA LEU A 117 5.57 9.76 -3.84
C LEU A 117 6.96 10.41 -3.85
N PRO A 118 7.01 11.76 -3.68
CA PRO A 118 8.25 12.42 -3.31
C PRO A 118 8.82 11.82 -2.02
N LYS A 119 10.14 11.79 -1.90
CA LYS A 119 10.81 11.30 -0.69
C LYS A 119 10.39 12.15 0.52
N PHE A 120 9.87 11.52 1.56
CA PHE A 120 9.37 12.16 2.78
C PHE A 120 10.09 11.65 4.05
N SER A 121 10.98 10.67 3.92
CA SER A 121 11.82 10.12 4.97
C SER A 121 13.27 10.05 4.51
N GLU A 122 14.22 10.29 5.40
CA GLU A 122 15.64 10.06 5.14
C GLU A 122 15.98 8.56 5.17
N ASP A 123 15.21 7.78 5.95
CA ASP A 123 15.37 6.34 6.05
C ASP A 123 14.65 5.62 4.90
N GLN A 124 15.09 4.39 4.61
CA GLN A 124 14.49 3.59 3.55
C GLN A 124 13.19 2.93 4.02
N LEU A 125 12.17 3.02 3.21
CA LEU A 125 10.96 2.23 3.44
C LEU A 125 11.25 0.78 3.09
N VAL A 126 10.80 -0.13 3.97
CA VAL A 126 11.00 -1.58 3.79
C VAL A 126 9.69 -2.35 3.73
N HIS A 127 8.61 -1.77 4.21
CA HIS A 127 7.30 -2.43 4.24
C HIS A 127 6.16 -1.43 4.12
N VAL A 128 5.05 -1.85 3.52
CA VAL A 128 3.80 -1.08 3.47
C VAL A 128 2.62 -1.96 3.84
N VAL A 129 1.67 -1.37 4.57
CA VAL A 129 0.41 -2.02 4.93
C VAL A 129 -0.73 -1.05 4.74
N CYS A 130 -1.79 -1.49 4.07
CA CYS A 130 -2.98 -0.70 3.82
C CYS A 130 -4.15 -1.18 4.68
N GLY A 131 -4.88 -0.24 5.27
CA GLY A 131 -6.20 -0.47 5.86
C GLY A 131 -7.30 -0.08 4.89
N GLN A 132 -8.50 0.17 5.41
CA GLN A 132 -9.65 0.52 4.55
C GLN A 132 -9.37 1.79 3.74
N GLU A 133 -8.96 2.88 4.41
CA GLU A 133 -8.72 4.21 3.83
C GLU A 133 -7.45 4.84 4.43
N ILE A 134 -6.47 4.02 4.76
CA ILE A 134 -5.17 4.42 5.31
C ILE A 134 -4.05 3.61 4.67
N THR A 135 -2.89 4.24 4.58
CA THR A 135 -1.64 3.62 4.18
C THR A 135 -0.60 3.87 5.26
N CYS A 136 0.07 2.82 5.69
CA CYS A 136 1.15 2.86 6.66
C CYS A 136 2.43 2.33 6.03
N ALA A 137 3.51 3.08 6.12
CA ALA A 137 4.82 2.70 5.64
C ALA A 137 5.80 2.57 6.80
N LEU A 138 6.58 1.50 6.82
CA LEU A 138 7.58 1.20 7.84
C LEU A 138 8.98 1.42 7.25
N THR A 139 9.84 2.10 8.00
CA THR A 139 11.24 2.29 7.65
C THR A 139 12.13 1.16 8.17
N ASP A 140 13.34 1.08 7.65
CA ASP A 140 14.40 0.15 8.10
C ASP A 140 14.85 0.40 9.55
N ARG A 141 14.56 1.59 10.11
CA ARG A 141 14.80 1.93 11.53
C ARG A 141 13.58 1.65 12.42
N GLY A 142 12.49 1.21 11.86
CA GLY A 142 11.27 0.92 12.61
C GLY A 142 10.40 2.14 12.91
N ASP A 143 10.55 3.22 12.16
CA ASP A 143 9.65 4.37 12.20
C ASP A 143 8.46 4.13 11.27
N ILE A 144 7.28 4.62 11.68
CA ILE A 144 6.03 4.44 10.94
C ILE A 144 5.58 5.79 10.38
N TYR A 145 5.29 5.82 9.09
CA TYR A 145 4.62 6.92 8.42
C TYR A 145 3.21 6.50 8.03
N MET A 146 2.24 7.38 8.23
CA MET A 146 0.83 7.11 7.92
C MET A 146 0.21 8.26 7.14
N CYS A 147 -0.71 7.92 6.22
CA CYS A 147 -1.59 8.87 5.53
C CYS A 147 -2.97 8.25 5.32
N GLY A 148 -3.96 9.09 5.01
CA GLY A 148 -5.33 8.66 4.79
C GLY A 148 -6.32 9.32 5.73
N ARG A 149 -7.50 8.72 5.86
CA ARG A 149 -8.61 9.28 6.63
C ARG A 149 -8.19 9.65 8.05
N GLU A 150 -8.37 10.92 8.40
CA GLU A 150 -7.92 11.52 9.66
C GLU A 150 -8.40 10.74 10.92
N SER A 151 -9.62 10.24 10.91
CA SER A 151 -10.19 9.45 12.02
C SER A 151 -9.54 8.07 12.19
N ALA A 152 -8.90 7.55 11.15
CA ALA A 152 -8.29 6.22 11.12
C ALA A 152 -6.77 6.26 11.38
N VAL A 153 -6.13 7.41 11.18
CA VAL A 153 -4.67 7.56 11.33
C VAL A 153 -4.24 7.55 12.82
N GLY A 154 -5.17 7.64 13.77
CA GLY A 154 -4.90 7.42 15.20
C GLY A 154 -3.86 8.35 15.84
N LEU A 155 -3.46 9.41 15.15
CA LEU A 155 -2.54 10.42 15.65
C LEU A 155 -3.25 11.26 16.70
N GLY A 156 -3.28 10.74 17.93
CA GLY A 156 -4.03 11.28 19.06
C GLY A 156 -3.95 12.80 19.24
N GLY A 157 -5.09 13.42 19.25
CA GLY A 157 -5.54 14.67 19.86
C GLY A 157 -4.68 15.93 19.83
N SER A 158 -3.38 15.92 19.91
CA SER A 158 -2.54 17.13 19.92
C SER A 158 -1.67 17.29 18.66
N ALA A 159 -1.24 16.24 18.04
CA ALA A 159 -0.47 16.29 16.78
C ALA A 159 -1.39 16.67 15.59
N ALA A 160 -2.65 16.26 15.62
CA ALA A 160 -3.63 16.60 14.58
C ALA A 160 -3.99 18.09 14.53
N LYS A 161 -3.84 18.82 15.62
CA LYS A 161 -4.20 20.26 15.70
C LYS A 161 -3.25 21.20 14.96
N ASN A 162 -2.03 20.77 14.69
CA ASN A 162 -1.01 21.56 13.98
C ASN A 162 -0.67 21.00 12.59
N ALA A 163 -1.36 19.97 12.18
CA ALA A 163 -1.07 19.30 10.92
C ALA A 163 -1.85 19.95 9.78
N THR A 164 -1.15 20.60 8.89
CA THR A 164 -1.71 21.40 7.81
C THR A 164 -2.28 20.59 6.64
N ASP A 165 -1.98 19.28 6.53
CA ASP A 165 -2.46 18.45 5.43
C ASP A 165 -2.53 16.96 5.80
N PRO A 166 -3.74 16.35 5.95
CA PRO A 166 -3.91 14.92 6.24
C PRO A 166 -3.55 14.01 5.05
N THR A 167 -3.30 14.58 3.89
CA THR A 167 -3.07 13.86 2.64
C THR A 167 -1.61 13.47 2.41
N VAL A 168 -0.69 13.85 3.29
CA VAL A 168 0.75 13.56 3.19
C VAL A 168 1.15 12.52 4.23
N PRO A 169 2.05 11.57 3.92
CA PRO A 169 2.59 10.64 4.91
C PRO A 169 3.24 11.37 6.09
N ARG A 170 2.83 11.03 7.31
CA ARG A 170 3.30 11.65 8.56
C ARG A 170 3.92 10.63 9.46
N LEU A 171 5.01 11.03 10.11
CA LEU A 171 5.63 10.24 11.16
C LEU A 171 4.67 10.08 12.34
N VAL A 172 4.51 8.85 12.82
CA VAL A 172 3.80 8.53 14.06
C VAL A 172 4.75 8.79 15.22
N GLU A 173 4.58 9.94 15.90
CA GLU A 173 5.45 10.33 17.00
C GLU A 173 5.30 9.42 18.23
N GLY A 174 6.40 9.22 18.95
CA GLY A 174 6.43 8.45 20.20
C GLY A 174 6.42 6.93 20.02
N ILE A 175 6.51 6.44 18.79
CA ILE A 175 6.63 5.03 18.44
C ILE A 175 7.79 4.87 17.47
N SER A 176 8.78 4.08 17.83
CA SER A 176 9.94 3.75 17.00
C SER A 176 10.41 2.33 17.26
N ASN A 177 11.36 1.86 16.48
CA ASN A 177 11.93 0.51 16.62
C ASN A 177 10.87 -0.59 16.44
N ILE A 178 9.98 -0.42 15.47
CA ILE A 178 8.95 -1.40 15.13
C ILE A 178 9.53 -2.44 14.18
N SER A 179 9.28 -3.72 14.46
CA SER A 179 9.72 -4.84 13.64
C SER A 179 8.62 -5.39 12.72
N CYS A 180 7.37 -5.23 13.12
CA CYS A 180 6.23 -5.71 12.35
C CYS A 180 5.02 -4.80 12.53
N LEU A 181 4.30 -4.58 11.44
CA LEU A 181 3.12 -3.73 11.40
C LEU A 181 2.00 -4.47 10.67
N SER A 182 0.81 -4.41 11.22
CA SER A 182 -0.41 -4.88 10.57
C SER A 182 -1.53 -3.87 10.77
N VAL A 183 -2.35 -3.68 9.76
CA VAL A 183 -3.41 -2.68 9.76
C VAL A 183 -4.72 -3.33 9.38
N GLY A 184 -5.73 -3.09 10.20
CA GLY A 184 -7.11 -3.46 9.90
C GLY A 184 -7.89 -2.31 9.26
N SER A 185 -9.20 -2.38 9.31
CA SER A 185 -10.09 -1.36 8.73
C SER A 185 -9.85 0.03 9.34
N VAL A 186 -9.78 0.09 10.69
CA VAL A 186 -9.70 1.36 11.47
C VAL A 186 -8.75 1.26 12.67
N HIS A 187 -7.87 0.28 12.68
CA HIS A 187 -6.87 0.08 13.75
C HIS A 187 -5.58 -0.48 13.16
N ALA A 188 -4.48 -0.26 13.87
CA ALA A 188 -3.17 -0.80 13.55
C ALA A 188 -2.57 -1.48 14.79
N ILE A 189 -1.76 -2.50 14.56
CA ILE A 189 -0.97 -3.19 15.58
C ILE A 189 0.49 -3.12 15.14
N ALA A 190 1.33 -2.58 16.01
CA ALA A 190 2.77 -2.54 15.84
C ALA A 190 3.44 -3.44 16.88
N VAL A 191 4.44 -4.19 16.46
CA VAL A 191 5.19 -5.11 17.31
C VAL A 191 6.62 -4.63 17.42
N PHE A 192 7.10 -4.51 18.65
CA PHE A 192 8.52 -4.24 18.94
C PHE A 192 9.31 -5.54 18.88
N PRO A 193 10.59 -5.51 18.48
CA PRO A 193 11.45 -6.67 18.61
C PRO A 193 11.54 -7.08 20.08
N SER A 194 11.33 -8.36 20.38
CA SER A 194 11.53 -8.87 21.72
C SER A 194 13.01 -8.80 22.07
N ASN A 195 13.38 -8.10 23.14
CA ASN A 195 14.71 -8.16 23.74
C ASN A 195 14.88 -9.53 24.44
N LEU A 196 14.87 -10.65 23.68
CA LEU A 196 15.07 -11.98 24.24
C LEU A 196 16.54 -12.29 24.56
N ASP A 197 17.48 -11.38 24.24
CA ASP A 197 18.91 -11.59 24.43
C ASP A 197 19.53 -10.69 25.52
N ALA A 198 18.73 -10.13 26.43
CA ALA A 198 19.27 -9.26 27.50
C ALA A 198 19.69 -10.02 28.77
N ASP A 199 19.42 -11.35 28.87
CA ASP A 199 19.73 -12.18 30.05
C ASP A 199 20.25 -13.58 29.63
N ALA A 200 21.32 -13.65 28.82
CA ALA A 200 22.05 -14.90 28.60
C ALA A 200 23.56 -14.69 28.78
#